data_11eac4dd76b3b7c48c021fc881310167
#
_entry.id   11eac4dd76b3b7c48c021fc881310167
#
_cell.length_a   1.000
_cell.length_b   1.000
_cell.length_c   1.000
_cell.angle_alpha   90.00
_cell.angle_beta   90.00
_cell.angle_gamma   90.00
#
_symmetry.space_group_name_H-M   'P 1'
#
loop_
_entity.id
_entity.type
_entity.pdbx_description
1 polymer ?
#
loop_
_entity_poly.entity_id
_entity_poly.type
_entity_poly.pdbx_seq_one_letter_code
_entity_poly.pdbx_strand_id
1 'polypeptide(L)'
;MDNKSIATVLYETADLLEIDGQDSFRIRSYRNAAQAIENHTEQIRDIISEPKKVLAIPGIGKGMLVNLQELFKDGQLTVQAELLKKYHPSMLQLLKIQGLGPKTIALIWSAYQVSDVDGVEKLAREGKIRELPRMGEKHEQKLLKAIEDYRRISGRFLIDVAETEAKKLTDYLAKFAGFDKITPAGSLRRGRETVGDLDILVAGTACCSPEERQKSVRYIAQYPPLMDIIGQGDNKISFRLRNDLQVDVRLLPPESFGAAMQYFTGSKAHNVALRQRALKMGYTLNEYSLADLKTERPVAGRTEEEIYAKLNLEYIPPELRENLGEIDAAEKHTLPTLITLDDLQGDVHMHTVETDGRNTIEEMADAARVRGYKYMAITDHSKNLAFANGLDDKRALAHIQRIREANDKIEGLTIFAGIEVDILADGDLDLSDDVLAQMDVVIASVHSVFNQQPAKMTERLLKAVANPNTSIIGHPTGRLQLRRDAYQFDMDAILTAAAHHKVAMELNSYPDRLDLNDVHLRQAKQRGVKIVINTDSHHASHLDKIRYGILQARRAWLTKEDVLNTLPIRKFANAMKHAWN
;
A
#
# COMPACT_ATOMS: atom_id res chain seq x y z
N MET A 1 21.06 5.05 -3.42
CA MET A 1 20.14 5.32 -2.31
C MET A 1 19.19 6.42 -2.73
N ASP A 2 17.88 6.29 -2.51
CA ASP A 2 16.90 7.34 -2.74
C ASP A 2 16.69 8.19 -1.46
N ASN A 3 15.99 9.32 -1.58
CA ASN A 3 15.77 10.24 -0.47
C ASN A 3 15.09 9.57 0.74
N LYS A 4 14.15 8.66 0.51
CA LYS A 4 13.44 7.94 1.57
C LYS A 4 14.38 7.01 2.34
N SER A 5 15.23 6.29 1.64
CA SER A 5 16.26 5.42 2.27
C SER A 5 17.27 6.22 3.08
N ILE A 6 17.69 7.38 2.57
CA ILE A 6 18.61 8.29 3.30
C ILE A 6 17.92 8.81 4.58
N ALA A 7 16.69 9.28 4.46
CA ALA A 7 15.91 9.77 5.60
C ALA A 7 15.73 8.69 6.68
N THR A 8 15.45 7.45 6.29
CA THR A 8 15.34 6.30 7.21
C THR A 8 16.63 6.12 8.00
N VAL A 9 17.80 6.08 7.35
CA VAL A 9 19.11 5.93 8.03
C VAL A 9 19.35 7.08 9.03
N LEU A 10 18.97 8.31 8.66
CA LEU A 10 19.14 9.47 9.54
C LEU A 10 18.17 9.43 10.74
N TYR A 11 16.90 9.02 10.54
CA TYR A 11 15.95 8.84 11.65
C TYR A 11 16.40 7.75 12.61
N GLU A 12 16.80 6.57 12.11
CA GLU A 12 17.34 5.47 12.93
C GLU A 12 18.58 5.91 13.71
N THR A 13 19.47 6.67 13.09
CA THR A 13 20.65 7.24 13.76
C THR A 13 20.24 8.21 14.88
N ALA A 14 19.26 9.08 14.64
CA ALA A 14 18.73 9.99 15.65
C ALA A 14 18.13 9.24 16.85
N ASP A 15 17.39 8.17 16.59
CA ASP A 15 16.75 7.35 17.62
C ASP A 15 17.79 6.58 18.46
N LEU A 16 18.82 6.02 17.83
CA LEU A 16 19.94 5.40 18.54
C LEU A 16 20.73 6.42 19.39
N LEU A 17 20.92 7.63 18.88
CA LEU A 17 21.54 8.73 19.65
C LEU A 17 20.68 9.11 20.87
N GLU A 18 19.35 9.09 20.74
CA GLU A 18 18.46 9.39 21.86
C GLU A 18 18.43 8.24 22.89
N ILE A 19 18.48 6.99 22.45
CA ILE A 19 18.65 5.80 23.33
C ILE A 19 19.99 5.91 24.08
N ASP A 20 21.04 6.37 23.41
CA ASP A 20 22.38 6.56 24.00
C ASP A 20 22.46 7.78 24.94
N GLY A 21 21.41 8.59 25.04
CA GLY A 21 21.40 9.79 25.89
C GLY A 21 22.25 10.94 25.37
N GLN A 22 22.51 10.99 24.06
CA GLN A 22 23.33 12.03 23.44
C GLN A 22 22.64 13.40 23.45
N ASP A 23 23.39 14.45 23.12
CA ASP A 23 22.91 15.82 23.12
C ASP A 23 21.72 16.05 22.17
N SER A 24 20.72 16.78 22.68
CA SER A 24 19.46 17.06 21.98
C SER A 24 19.62 17.89 20.70
N PHE A 25 20.68 18.68 20.56
CA PHE A 25 20.99 19.42 19.32
C PHE A 25 21.45 18.46 18.23
N ARG A 26 22.28 17.48 18.59
CA ARG A 26 22.74 16.45 17.66
C ARG A 26 21.58 15.60 17.15
N ILE A 27 20.71 15.14 18.04
CA ILE A 27 19.51 14.36 17.70
C ILE A 27 18.60 15.15 16.76
N ARG A 28 18.33 16.43 17.08
CA ARG A 28 17.50 17.31 16.22
C ARG A 28 18.13 17.55 14.86
N SER A 29 19.45 17.68 14.77
CA SER A 29 20.15 17.87 13.49
C SER A 29 19.90 16.70 12.55
N TYR A 30 19.97 15.45 13.03
CA TYR A 30 19.66 14.28 12.22
C TYR A 30 18.19 14.21 11.82
N ARG A 31 17.24 14.49 12.74
CA ARG A 31 15.81 14.48 12.45
C ARG A 31 15.41 15.57 11.45
N ASN A 32 15.92 16.79 11.60
CA ASN A 32 15.64 17.88 10.68
C ASN A 32 16.19 17.59 9.28
N ALA A 33 17.39 17.03 9.19
CA ALA A 33 17.98 16.65 7.92
C ALA A 33 17.19 15.50 7.26
N ALA A 34 16.77 14.49 8.04
CA ALA A 34 15.92 13.40 7.56
C ALA A 34 14.62 13.94 6.95
N GLN A 35 13.93 14.81 7.69
CA GLN A 35 12.68 15.43 7.24
C GLN A 35 12.89 16.30 6.00
N ALA A 36 13.95 17.11 5.97
CA ALA A 36 14.27 17.94 4.83
C ALA A 36 14.55 17.12 3.57
N ILE A 37 15.30 16.03 3.70
CA ILE A 37 15.63 15.13 2.58
C ILE A 37 14.41 14.36 2.11
N GLU A 38 13.61 13.82 3.03
CA GLU A 38 12.38 13.09 2.70
C GLU A 38 11.41 13.95 1.86
N ASN A 39 11.36 15.26 2.16
CA ASN A 39 10.49 16.21 1.49
C ASN A 39 11.16 16.93 0.30
N HIS A 40 12.43 16.66 0.00
CA HIS A 40 13.14 17.32 -1.10
C HIS A 40 12.73 16.77 -2.46
N THR A 41 12.49 17.67 -3.41
CA THR A 41 12.01 17.30 -4.77
C THR A 41 13.08 16.62 -5.61
N GLU A 42 14.36 17.07 -5.51
CA GLU A 42 15.48 16.44 -6.19
C GLU A 42 16.05 15.29 -5.36
N GLN A 43 16.54 14.25 -6.03
CA GLN A 43 17.23 13.17 -5.33
C GLN A 43 18.60 13.64 -4.84
N ILE A 44 18.89 13.48 -3.55
CA ILE A 44 20.18 13.89 -2.97
C ILE A 44 21.36 13.23 -3.69
N ARG A 45 21.21 11.98 -4.15
CA ARG A 45 22.25 11.28 -4.92
C ARG A 45 22.70 12.04 -6.17
N ASP A 46 21.79 12.82 -6.77
CA ASP A 46 22.05 13.51 -8.04
C ASP A 46 22.76 14.87 -7.79
N ILE A 47 22.65 15.42 -6.58
CA ILE A 47 23.22 16.73 -6.19
C ILE A 47 24.33 16.64 -5.14
N ILE A 48 24.63 15.45 -4.60
CA ILE A 48 25.61 15.26 -3.50
C ILE A 48 27.02 15.73 -3.88
N SER A 49 27.37 15.69 -5.17
CA SER A 49 28.64 16.21 -5.70
C SER A 49 28.70 17.75 -5.76
N GLU A 50 27.57 18.44 -5.54
CA GLU A 50 27.46 19.90 -5.54
C GLU A 50 27.18 20.44 -4.12
N PRO A 51 28.20 20.61 -3.25
CA PRO A 51 28.00 21.00 -1.84
C PRO A 51 27.14 22.23 -1.62
N LYS A 52 27.18 23.20 -2.53
CA LYS A 52 26.37 24.43 -2.44
C LYS A 52 24.88 24.15 -2.55
N LYS A 53 24.46 23.23 -3.43
CA LYS A 53 23.05 22.83 -3.58
C LYS A 53 22.56 22.10 -2.35
N VAL A 54 23.35 21.15 -1.83
CA VAL A 54 22.97 20.38 -0.64
C VAL A 54 22.88 21.28 0.60
N LEU A 55 23.82 22.22 0.78
CA LEU A 55 23.80 23.19 1.88
C LEU A 55 22.68 24.24 1.76
N ALA A 56 22.09 24.42 0.59
CA ALA A 56 20.93 25.29 0.40
C ALA A 56 19.63 24.66 0.92
N ILE A 57 19.61 23.35 1.18
CA ILE A 57 18.45 22.65 1.73
C ILE A 57 18.30 23.03 3.21
N PRO A 58 17.17 23.64 3.63
CA PRO A 58 16.93 23.99 5.01
C PRO A 58 17.05 22.76 5.93
N GLY A 59 17.82 22.87 7.00
CA GLY A 59 18.05 21.77 7.94
C GLY A 59 19.31 20.95 7.66
N ILE A 60 20.03 21.18 6.55
CA ILE A 60 21.31 20.53 6.24
C ILE A 60 22.48 21.49 6.46
N GLY A 61 23.23 21.26 7.53
CA GLY A 61 24.47 21.98 7.83
C GLY A 61 25.72 21.27 7.32
N LYS A 62 26.90 21.93 7.46
CA LYS A 62 28.19 21.38 7.01
C LYS A 62 28.49 19.99 7.57
N GLY A 63 28.20 19.75 8.87
CA GLY A 63 28.40 18.43 9.48
C GLY A 63 27.51 17.36 8.87
N MET A 64 26.26 17.69 8.56
CA MET A 64 25.33 16.75 7.92
C MET A 64 25.73 16.47 6.47
N LEU A 65 26.26 17.46 5.74
CA LEU A 65 26.80 17.24 4.39
C LEU A 65 27.92 16.19 4.41
N VAL A 66 28.82 16.25 5.40
CA VAL A 66 29.90 15.27 5.55
C VAL A 66 29.31 13.88 5.81
N ASN A 67 28.32 13.77 6.69
CA ASN A 67 27.64 12.50 6.95
C ASN A 67 26.94 11.94 5.70
N LEU A 68 26.31 12.80 4.91
CA LEU A 68 25.69 12.38 3.64
C LEU A 68 26.73 11.88 2.64
N GLN A 69 27.85 12.58 2.51
CA GLN A 69 28.95 12.15 1.63
C GLN A 69 29.54 10.80 2.08
N GLU A 70 29.70 10.60 3.38
CA GLU A 70 30.11 9.31 3.97
C GLU A 70 29.09 8.21 3.61
N LEU A 71 27.79 8.46 3.84
CA LEU A 71 26.73 7.51 3.53
C LEU A 71 26.72 7.08 2.05
N PHE A 72 26.96 8.02 1.13
CA PHE A 72 27.06 7.69 -0.30
C PHE A 72 28.33 6.95 -0.68
N LYS A 73 29.46 7.24 0.00
CA LYS A 73 30.76 6.61 -0.25
C LYS A 73 30.83 5.20 0.34
N ASP A 74 30.45 5.05 1.61
CA ASP A 74 30.70 3.85 2.40
C ASP A 74 29.44 3.01 2.62
N GLY A 75 28.28 3.50 2.20
CA GLY A 75 26.98 2.82 2.31
C GLY A 75 26.39 2.82 3.72
N GLN A 76 27.10 3.40 4.71
CA GLN A 76 26.70 3.46 6.11
C GLN A 76 27.29 4.70 6.79
N LEU A 77 26.71 5.11 7.92
CA LEU A 77 27.25 6.17 8.77
C LEU A 77 28.11 5.56 9.87
N THR A 78 29.34 6.07 10.06
CA THR A 78 30.24 5.64 11.14
C THR A 78 29.56 5.75 12.51
N VAL A 79 28.84 6.85 12.76
CA VAL A 79 28.08 7.07 14.00
C VAL A 79 27.05 5.98 14.24
N GLN A 80 26.28 5.60 13.22
CA GLN A 80 25.29 4.53 13.34
C GLN A 80 25.97 3.18 13.59
N ALA A 81 27.04 2.89 12.86
CA ALA A 81 27.80 1.65 13.02
C ALA A 81 28.42 1.50 14.43
N GLU A 82 28.92 2.60 15.02
CA GLU A 82 29.42 2.60 16.40
C GLU A 82 28.32 2.35 17.43
N LEU A 83 27.14 2.99 17.25
CA LEU A 83 25.99 2.79 18.12
C LEU A 83 25.45 1.36 18.03
N LEU A 84 25.43 0.76 16.83
CA LEU A 84 25.01 -0.64 16.62
C LEU A 84 26.02 -1.67 17.14
N LYS A 85 27.26 -1.28 17.46
CA LYS A 85 28.19 -2.11 18.24
C LYS A 85 27.84 -2.10 19.74
N LYS A 86 27.32 -0.98 20.25
CA LYS A 86 26.91 -0.81 21.64
C LYS A 86 25.52 -1.37 21.91
N TYR A 87 24.61 -1.16 20.99
CA TYR A 87 23.21 -1.57 21.07
C TYR A 87 22.89 -2.62 20.02
N HIS A 88 22.18 -3.67 20.43
CA HIS A 88 21.79 -4.70 19.48
C HIS A 88 20.82 -4.13 18.41
N PRO A 89 20.94 -4.49 17.12
CA PRO A 89 20.08 -4.00 16.04
C PRO A 89 18.59 -4.21 16.28
N SER A 90 18.19 -5.21 17.08
CA SER A 90 16.80 -5.47 17.47
C SER A 90 16.12 -4.29 18.20
N MET A 91 16.91 -3.38 18.81
CA MET A 91 16.33 -2.17 19.42
C MET A 91 15.59 -1.28 18.42
N LEU A 92 16.03 -1.24 17.17
CA LEU A 92 15.31 -0.52 16.11
C LEU A 92 13.94 -1.14 15.81
N GLN A 93 13.77 -2.45 16.08
CA GLN A 93 12.45 -3.10 15.96
C GLN A 93 11.51 -2.67 17.07
N LEU A 94 12.03 -2.44 18.30
CA LEU A 94 11.22 -1.92 19.41
C LEU A 94 10.62 -0.55 19.13
N LEU A 95 11.32 0.30 18.37
CA LEU A 95 10.82 1.62 17.95
C LEU A 95 9.59 1.57 17.06
N LYS A 96 9.36 0.43 16.40
CA LYS A 96 8.16 0.19 15.57
C LYS A 96 6.91 -0.15 16.39
N ILE A 97 7.07 -0.39 17.70
CA ILE A 97 5.97 -0.73 18.60
C ILE A 97 5.38 0.55 19.19
N GLN A 98 4.09 0.74 19.01
CA GLN A 98 3.39 1.92 19.53
C GLN A 98 3.56 2.05 21.06
N GLY A 99 4.04 3.21 21.52
CA GLY A 99 4.29 3.47 22.94
C GLY A 99 5.71 3.15 23.41
N LEU A 100 6.56 2.54 22.56
CA LEU A 100 7.99 2.37 22.81
C LEU A 100 8.81 3.43 22.06
N GLY A 101 8.91 4.62 22.63
CA GLY A 101 9.85 5.63 22.13
C GLY A 101 11.28 5.40 22.63
N PRO A 102 12.29 6.10 22.05
CA PRO A 102 13.71 5.92 22.41
C PRO A 102 13.98 6.00 23.92
N LYS A 103 13.34 6.95 24.64
CA LYS A 103 13.48 7.10 26.09
C LYS A 103 12.95 5.91 26.87
N THR A 104 11.85 5.33 26.43
CA THR A 104 11.26 4.13 27.05
C THR A 104 12.17 2.93 26.85
N ILE A 105 12.68 2.77 25.64
CA ILE A 105 13.65 1.70 25.29
C ILE A 105 14.92 1.85 26.12
N ALA A 106 15.46 3.06 26.26
CA ALA A 106 16.63 3.33 27.10
C ALA A 106 16.37 2.95 28.57
N LEU A 107 15.19 3.24 29.12
CA LEU A 107 14.80 2.84 30.49
C LEU A 107 14.75 1.31 30.63
N ILE A 108 14.10 0.61 29.70
CA ILE A 108 14.00 -0.86 29.71
C ILE A 108 15.40 -1.48 29.60
N TRP A 109 16.22 -0.99 28.67
CA TRP A 109 17.59 -1.45 28.49
C TRP A 109 18.43 -1.24 29.75
N SER A 110 18.40 -0.06 30.36
CA SER A 110 19.17 0.25 31.55
C SER A 110 18.77 -0.60 32.76
N ALA A 111 17.49 -0.92 32.91
CA ALA A 111 16.97 -1.67 34.04
C ALA A 111 17.11 -3.19 33.86
N TYR A 112 16.92 -3.71 32.65
CA TYR A 112 16.77 -5.15 32.44
C TYR A 112 17.68 -5.72 31.35
N GLN A 113 18.45 -4.91 30.65
CA GLN A 113 19.33 -5.29 29.52
C GLN A 113 18.60 -6.06 28.40
N VAL A 114 17.32 -5.74 28.20
CA VAL A 114 16.46 -6.33 27.17
C VAL A 114 16.42 -5.42 25.95
N SER A 115 16.67 -6.00 24.77
CA SER A 115 16.81 -5.28 23.49
C SER A 115 15.89 -5.78 22.38
N ASP A 116 15.04 -6.77 22.65
CA ASP A 116 14.18 -7.39 21.65
C ASP A 116 12.73 -7.46 22.11
N VAL A 117 11.84 -7.74 21.15
CA VAL A 117 10.38 -7.75 21.36
C VAL A 117 9.95 -8.84 22.33
N ASP A 118 10.58 -10.03 22.26
CA ASP A 118 10.22 -11.17 23.10
C ASP A 118 10.58 -10.90 24.56
N GLY A 119 11.75 -10.31 24.79
CA GLY A 119 12.18 -9.89 26.12
C GLY A 119 11.29 -8.80 26.72
N VAL A 120 10.92 -7.79 25.94
CA VAL A 120 9.99 -6.73 26.40
C VAL A 120 8.61 -7.30 26.70
N GLU A 121 8.08 -8.20 25.85
CA GLU A 121 6.80 -8.86 26.12
C GLU A 121 6.82 -9.67 27.41
N LYS A 122 7.91 -10.42 27.63
CA LYS A 122 8.10 -11.20 28.86
C LYS A 122 8.09 -10.31 30.09
N LEU A 123 8.86 -9.19 30.08
CA LEU A 123 8.86 -8.23 31.17
C LEU A 123 7.47 -7.62 31.44
N ALA A 124 6.73 -7.30 30.38
CA ALA A 124 5.38 -6.77 30.50
C ALA A 124 4.39 -7.80 31.07
N ARG A 125 4.48 -9.07 30.67
CA ARG A 125 3.66 -10.16 31.24
C ARG A 125 4.00 -10.47 32.70
N GLU A 126 5.25 -10.29 33.09
CA GLU A 126 5.73 -10.44 34.48
C GLU A 126 5.41 -9.22 35.36
N GLY A 127 4.80 -8.16 34.82
CA GLY A 127 4.47 -6.94 35.56
C GLY A 127 5.67 -6.02 35.85
N LYS A 128 6.82 -6.27 35.27
CA LYS A 128 8.07 -5.52 35.52
C LYS A 128 8.10 -4.17 34.81
N ILE A 129 7.36 -4.00 33.70
CA ILE A 129 7.31 -2.72 32.98
C ILE A 129 6.60 -1.66 33.83
N ARG A 130 5.56 -2.03 34.58
CA ARG A 130 4.81 -1.10 35.47
C ARG A 130 5.64 -0.55 36.63
N GLU A 131 6.76 -1.20 36.96
CA GLU A 131 7.69 -0.78 38.01
C GLU A 131 8.63 0.34 37.54
N LEU A 132 8.75 0.54 36.22
CA LEU A 132 9.59 1.59 35.65
C LEU A 132 8.95 2.99 35.85
N PRO A 133 9.79 4.04 36.00
CA PRO A 133 9.30 5.40 36.16
C PRO A 133 8.32 5.83 35.07
N ARG A 134 7.17 6.35 35.46
CA ARG A 134 6.08 6.81 34.60
C ARG A 134 5.35 5.71 33.82
N MET A 135 5.56 4.44 34.12
CA MET A 135 4.93 3.29 33.49
C MET A 135 4.03 2.55 34.47
N GLY A 136 2.77 2.91 34.53
CA GLY A 136 1.78 2.19 35.33
C GLY A 136 1.14 1.02 34.58
N GLU A 137 0.27 0.27 35.29
CA GLU A 137 -0.41 -0.91 34.75
C GLU A 137 -1.17 -0.65 33.42
N LYS A 138 -1.83 0.49 33.28
CA LYS A 138 -2.51 0.86 32.03
C LYS A 138 -1.54 1.01 30.85
N HIS A 139 -0.33 1.48 31.11
CA HIS A 139 0.71 1.61 30.08
C HIS A 139 1.22 0.24 29.67
N GLU A 140 1.47 -0.64 30.62
CA GLU A 140 1.93 -2.03 30.39
C GLU A 140 0.90 -2.82 29.59
N GLN A 141 -0.41 -2.72 29.92
CA GLN A 141 -1.47 -3.37 29.15
C GLN A 141 -1.56 -2.84 27.70
N LYS A 142 -1.43 -1.51 27.52
CA LYS A 142 -1.35 -0.93 26.17
C LYS A 142 -0.14 -1.41 25.40
N LEU A 143 1.00 -1.56 26.08
CA LEU A 143 2.23 -2.08 25.46
C LEU A 143 2.08 -3.55 25.02
N LEU A 144 1.47 -4.41 25.85
CA LEU A 144 1.18 -5.80 25.47
C LEU A 144 0.31 -5.87 24.22
N LYS A 145 -0.75 -5.04 24.15
CA LYS A 145 -1.58 -4.94 22.95
C LYS A 145 -0.80 -4.43 21.74
N ALA A 146 0.04 -3.43 21.92
CA ALA A 146 0.87 -2.90 20.84
C ALA A 146 1.90 -3.92 20.33
N ILE A 147 2.44 -4.78 21.20
CA ILE A 147 3.32 -5.89 20.80
C ILE A 147 2.54 -6.95 20.00
N GLU A 148 1.33 -7.29 20.40
CA GLU A 148 0.45 -8.19 19.66
C GLU A 148 0.15 -7.64 18.26
N ASP A 149 -0.21 -6.35 18.17
CA ASP A 149 -0.45 -5.66 16.91
C ASP A 149 0.83 -5.62 16.05
N TYR A 150 1.98 -5.30 16.63
CA TYR A 150 3.27 -5.33 15.94
C TYR A 150 3.57 -6.72 15.36
N ARG A 151 3.37 -7.81 16.11
CA ARG A 151 3.59 -9.18 15.63
C ARG A 151 2.65 -9.54 14.48
N ARG A 152 1.40 -9.08 14.53
CA ARG A 152 0.41 -9.29 13.47
C ARG A 152 0.83 -8.66 12.15
N ILE A 153 1.47 -7.48 12.18
CA ILE A 153 1.94 -6.74 11.02
C ILE A 153 3.43 -6.93 10.71
N SER A 154 4.21 -7.43 11.66
CA SER A 154 5.65 -7.68 11.49
C SER A 154 5.90 -8.67 10.35
N GLY A 155 6.86 -8.35 9.50
CA GLY A 155 7.17 -9.13 8.31
C GLY A 155 6.21 -8.95 7.16
N ARG A 156 5.31 -7.95 7.21
CA ARG A 156 4.46 -7.59 6.07
C ARG A 156 4.90 -6.27 5.46
N PHE A 157 4.74 -6.17 4.15
CA PHE A 157 5.15 -5.02 3.34
C PHE A 157 3.95 -4.53 2.52
N LEU A 158 3.87 -3.22 2.30
CA LEU A 158 2.89 -2.66 1.37
C LEU A 158 3.10 -3.23 -0.04
N ILE A 159 2.03 -3.36 -0.80
CA ILE A 159 2.08 -3.94 -2.15
C ILE A 159 3.07 -3.23 -3.07
N ASP A 160 3.17 -1.90 -3.00
CA ASP A 160 4.08 -1.12 -3.85
C ASP A 160 5.56 -1.31 -3.48
N VAL A 161 5.84 -1.50 -2.20
CA VAL A 161 7.19 -1.85 -1.73
C VAL A 161 7.58 -3.24 -2.24
N ALA A 162 6.69 -4.22 -2.07
CA ALA A 162 6.91 -5.59 -2.54
C ALA A 162 7.07 -5.65 -4.07
N GLU A 163 6.24 -4.91 -4.82
CA GLU A 163 6.33 -4.82 -6.28
C GLU A 163 7.64 -4.17 -6.73
N THR A 164 8.07 -3.12 -6.04
CA THR A 164 9.35 -2.46 -6.33
C THR A 164 10.53 -3.42 -6.16
N GLU A 165 10.56 -4.19 -5.08
CA GLU A 165 11.61 -5.18 -4.84
C GLU A 165 11.52 -6.36 -5.82
N ALA A 166 10.30 -6.82 -6.13
CA ALA A 166 10.09 -7.85 -7.16
C ALA A 166 10.61 -7.39 -8.52
N LYS A 167 10.33 -6.14 -8.92
CA LYS A 167 10.82 -5.58 -10.18
C LYS A 167 12.36 -5.51 -10.22
N LYS A 168 13.00 -5.01 -9.17
CA LYS A 168 14.48 -4.97 -9.10
C LYS A 168 15.09 -6.36 -9.25
N LEU A 169 14.51 -7.35 -8.59
CA LEU A 169 14.98 -8.72 -8.66
C LEU A 169 14.74 -9.35 -10.04
N THR A 170 13.54 -9.17 -10.62
CA THR A 170 13.25 -9.69 -11.97
C THR A 170 14.14 -9.04 -13.03
N ASP A 171 14.41 -7.73 -12.94
CA ASP A 171 15.33 -7.02 -13.83
C ASP A 171 16.79 -7.53 -13.67
N TYR A 172 17.19 -7.95 -12.48
CA TYR A 172 18.50 -8.60 -12.26
C TYR A 172 18.53 -9.99 -12.86
N LEU A 173 17.52 -10.81 -12.58
CA LEU A 173 17.44 -12.19 -13.06
C LEU A 173 17.37 -12.26 -14.60
N ALA A 174 16.70 -11.32 -15.25
CA ALA A 174 16.59 -11.26 -16.71
C ALA A 174 17.94 -11.11 -17.44
N LYS A 175 19.01 -10.78 -16.73
CA LYS A 175 20.38 -10.71 -17.30
C LYS A 175 21.07 -12.08 -17.39
N PHE A 176 20.52 -13.11 -16.76
CA PHE A 176 21.10 -14.44 -16.76
C PHE A 176 20.61 -15.24 -17.99
N ALA A 177 21.55 -15.70 -18.79
CA ALA A 177 21.22 -16.47 -19.99
C ALA A 177 20.52 -17.79 -19.64
N GLY A 178 19.42 -18.07 -20.32
CA GLY A 178 18.60 -19.28 -20.11
C GLY A 178 17.49 -19.12 -19.06
N PHE A 179 17.25 -17.92 -18.53
CA PHE A 179 16.03 -17.56 -17.83
C PHE A 179 15.05 -16.93 -18.82
N ASP A 180 14.11 -17.73 -19.34
CA ASP A 180 13.19 -17.32 -20.40
C ASP A 180 11.90 -16.71 -19.85
N LYS A 181 11.46 -17.15 -18.65
CA LYS A 181 10.28 -16.64 -17.95
C LYS A 181 10.64 -16.35 -16.51
N ILE A 182 10.35 -15.14 -16.07
CA ILE A 182 10.56 -14.69 -14.69
C ILE A 182 9.29 -13.97 -14.26
N THR A 183 8.57 -14.52 -13.28
CA THR A 183 7.25 -13.98 -12.91
C THR A 183 7.04 -14.03 -11.40
N PRO A 184 6.64 -12.91 -10.79
CA PRO A 184 6.14 -12.91 -9.42
C PRO A 184 4.86 -13.74 -9.29
N ALA A 185 4.74 -14.46 -8.18
CA ALA A 185 3.57 -15.26 -7.82
C ALA A 185 3.02 -14.82 -6.45
N GLY A 186 2.45 -15.73 -5.68
CA GLY A 186 2.03 -15.51 -4.30
C GLY A 186 0.96 -14.42 -4.13
N SER A 187 0.99 -13.83 -2.96
CA SER A 187 0.04 -12.77 -2.59
C SER A 187 0.21 -11.49 -3.40
N LEU A 188 1.42 -11.21 -3.89
CA LEU A 188 1.68 -10.07 -4.77
C LEU A 188 0.91 -10.20 -6.09
N ARG A 189 0.96 -11.36 -6.74
CA ARG A 189 0.23 -11.61 -7.99
C ARG A 189 -1.28 -11.58 -7.82
N ARG A 190 -1.77 -11.98 -6.64
CA ARG A 190 -3.20 -11.85 -6.32
C ARG A 190 -3.64 -10.42 -5.97
N GLY A 191 -2.73 -9.45 -5.98
CA GLY A 191 -3.02 -8.05 -5.64
C GLY A 191 -3.41 -7.85 -4.18
N ARG A 192 -2.86 -8.65 -3.23
CA ARG A 192 -3.11 -8.45 -1.79
C ARG A 192 -2.55 -7.09 -1.35
N GLU A 193 -3.26 -6.40 -0.49
CA GLU A 193 -2.90 -5.07 0.04
C GLU A 193 -1.52 -5.05 0.69
N THR A 194 -1.16 -6.15 1.33
CA THR A 194 0.15 -6.37 1.94
C THR A 194 0.69 -7.75 1.58
N VAL A 195 2.01 -7.85 1.50
CA VAL A 195 2.76 -9.04 1.10
C VAL A 195 3.68 -9.46 2.24
N GLY A 196 3.72 -10.73 2.59
CA GLY A 196 4.61 -11.28 3.63
C GLY A 196 5.95 -11.72 3.07
N ASP A 197 5.92 -12.33 1.89
CA ASP A 197 7.08 -12.87 1.18
C ASP A 197 6.92 -12.67 -0.32
N LEU A 198 8.01 -12.71 -1.06
CA LEU A 198 8.02 -12.68 -2.52
C LEU A 198 8.29 -14.06 -3.08
N ASP A 199 7.31 -14.64 -3.77
CA ASP A 199 7.52 -15.82 -4.61
C ASP A 199 7.89 -15.38 -6.02
N ILE A 200 9.07 -15.76 -6.52
CA ILE A 200 9.52 -15.52 -7.89
C ILE A 200 9.72 -16.86 -8.59
N LEU A 201 9.01 -17.08 -9.66
CA LEU A 201 9.12 -18.28 -10.47
C LEU A 201 9.97 -18.00 -11.71
N VAL A 202 10.96 -18.86 -11.94
CA VAL A 202 11.89 -18.75 -13.05
C VAL A 202 11.85 -20.05 -13.85
N ALA A 203 11.68 -19.94 -15.16
CA ALA A 203 11.77 -21.09 -16.05
C ALA A 203 12.62 -20.77 -17.28
N GLY A 204 13.23 -21.80 -17.81
CA GLY A 204 14.08 -21.72 -19.00
C GLY A 204 15.09 -22.84 -19.06
N THR A 205 15.99 -22.80 -20.05
CA THR A 205 17.01 -23.83 -20.26
C THR A 205 17.96 -23.97 -19.08
N ALA A 206 18.24 -22.86 -18.38
CA ALA A 206 19.07 -22.85 -17.16
C ALA A 206 18.38 -23.49 -15.94
N CYS A 207 17.14 -23.96 -16.07
CA CYS A 207 16.39 -24.63 -14.99
C CYS A 207 16.22 -26.14 -15.25
N CYS A 208 16.72 -26.70 -16.36
CA CYS A 208 16.41 -28.07 -16.79
C CYS A 208 17.29 -29.13 -16.15
N SER A 209 18.60 -28.90 -15.98
CA SER A 209 19.52 -29.89 -15.40
C SER A 209 19.97 -29.49 -13.98
N PRO A 210 20.40 -30.44 -13.14
CA PRO A 210 20.95 -30.13 -11.82
C PRO A 210 22.15 -29.19 -11.88
N GLU A 211 23.03 -29.36 -12.88
CA GLU A 211 24.24 -28.54 -13.07
C GLU A 211 23.88 -27.09 -13.41
N GLU A 212 22.91 -26.90 -14.32
CA GLU A 212 22.45 -25.57 -14.71
C GLU A 212 21.71 -24.87 -13.55
N ARG A 213 20.85 -25.60 -12.83
CA ARG A 213 20.20 -25.05 -11.63
C ARG A 213 21.22 -24.61 -10.56
N GLN A 214 22.30 -25.36 -10.38
CA GLN A 214 23.34 -25.00 -9.44
C GLN A 214 24.11 -23.73 -9.82
N LYS A 215 24.34 -23.50 -11.14
CA LYS A 215 24.87 -22.24 -11.66
C LYS A 215 23.89 -21.09 -11.43
N SER A 216 22.60 -21.33 -11.72
CA SER A 216 21.52 -20.37 -11.51
C SER A 216 21.41 -19.94 -10.05
N VAL A 217 21.41 -20.88 -9.11
CA VAL A 217 21.38 -20.60 -7.67
C VAL A 217 22.59 -19.79 -7.23
N ARG A 218 23.80 -20.10 -7.73
CA ARG A 218 25.00 -19.32 -7.44
C ARG A 218 24.92 -17.89 -7.97
N TYR A 219 24.31 -17.69 -9.14
CA TYR A 219 24.08 -16.34 -9.68
C TYR A 219 23.09 -15.56 -8.81
N ILE A 220 21.96 -16.17 -8.43
CA ILE A 220 20.94 -15.54 -7.56
C ILE A 220 21.54 -15.16 -6.20
N ALA A 221 22.40 -16.00 -5.63
CA ALA A 221 23.08 -15.73 -4.36
C ALA A 221 24.00 -14.50 -4.39
N GLN A 222 24.36 -13.99 -5.59
CA GLN A 222 25.16 -12.78 -5.78
C GLN A 222 24.28 -11.50 -5.93
N TYR A 223 22.97 -11.61 -5.77
CA TYR A 223 22.08 -10.45 -5.87
C TYR A 223 22.46 -9.37 -4.83
N PRO A 224 22.84 -8.13 -5.24
CA PRO A 224 23.43 -7.16 -4.32
C PRO A 224 22.59 -6.75 -3.11
N PRO A 225 21.23 -6.66 -3.20
CA PRO A 225 20.38 -6.40 -2.05
C PRO A 225 20.17 -7.59 -1.10
N LEU A 226 20.65 -8.81 -1.44
CA LEU A 226 20.56 -9.98 -0.58
C LEU A 226 21.37 -9.76 0.70
N MET A 227 20.75 -10.00 1.85
CA MET A 227 21.34 -9.87 3.17
C MET A 227 21.86 -11.21 3.69
N ASP A 228 20.99 -12.21 3.77
CA ASP A 228 21.30 -13.55 4.24
C ASP A 228 20.51 -14.63 3.50
N ILE A 229 21.11 -15.80 3.35
CA ILE A 229 20.45 -16.97 2.74
C ILE A 229 19.77 -17.77 3.86
N ILE A 230 18.46 -17.91 3.78
CA ILE A 230 17.63 -18.67 4.72
C ILE A 230 17.69 -20.16 4.40
N GLY A 231 17.70 -20.51 3.11
CA GLY A 231 17.75 -21.89 2.65
C GLY A 231 18.10 -21.99 1.17
N GLN A 232 18.79 -23.06 0.82
CA GLN A 232 19.21 -23.35 -0.55
C GLN A 232 19.03 -24.83 -0.85
N GLY A 233 18.30 -25.14 -1.92
CA GLY A 233 18.09 -26.47 -2.45
C GLY A 233 18.42 -26.53 -3.94
N ASP A 234 18.13 -27.67 -4.57
CA ASP A 234 18.45 -27.90 -6.00
C ASP A 234 17.64 -27.01 -6.95
N ASN A 235 16.42 -26.68 -6.58
CA ASN A 235 15.47 -25.92 -7.42
C ASN A 235 14.87 -24.70 -6.70
N LYS A 236 15.40 -24.35 -5.53
CA LYS A 236 14.92 -23.23 -4.73
C LYS A 236 16.06 -22.54 -4.00
N ILE A 237 16.01 -21.22 -3.93
CA ILE A 237 16.79 -20.42 -3.01
C ILE A 237 15.86 -19.46 -2.26
N SER A 238 15.97 -19.45 -0.93
CA SER A 238 15.25 -18.55 -0.03
C SER A 238 16.26 -17.64 0.65
N PHE A 239 16.00 -16.35 0.62
CA PHE A 239 16.87 -15.35 1.22
C PHE A 239 16.08 -14.16 1.73
N ARG A 240 16.75 -13.33 2.52
CA ARG A 240 16.21 -12.07 3.03
C ARG A 240 16.91 -10.89 2.37
N LEU A 241 16.14 -9.89 2.02
CA LEU A 241 16.65 -8.61 1.55
C LEU A 241 17.05 -7.71 2.74
N ARG A 242 17.81 -6.64 2.47
CA ARG A 242 18.25 -5.68 3.51
C ARG A 242 17.10 -4.99 4.26
N ASN A 243 15.91 -4.97 3.71
CA ASN A 243 14.69 -4.44 4.34
C ASN A 243 13.86 -5.53 5.05
N ASP A 244 14.44 -6.69 5.33
CA ASP A 244 13.83 -7.87 5.95
C ASP A 244 12.77 -8.61 5.11
N LEU A 245 12.51 -8.20 3.87
CA LEU A 245 11.59 -8.92 3.00
C LEU A 245 12.19 -10.28 2.60
N GLN A 246 11.47 -11.35 2.93
CA GLN A 246 11.85 -12.70 2.49
C GLN A 246 11.50 -12.89 1.01
N VAL A 247 12.39 -13.56 0.30
CA VAL A 247 12.23 -13.89 -1.13
C VAL A 247 12.48 -15.37 -1.33
N ASP A 248 11.57 -16.03 -2.03
CA ASP A 248 11.66 -17.39 -2.50
C ASP A 248 11.77 -17.41 -4.03
N VAL A 249 12.93 -17.78 -4.57
CA VAL A 249 13.10 -17.99 -6.02
C VAL A 249 13.08 -19.48 -6.32
N ARG A 250 12.22 -19.89 -7.26
CA ARG A 250 12.07 -21.28 -7.68
C ARG A 250 12.44 -21.45 -9.15
N LEU A 251 13.27 -22.44 -9.42
CA LEU A 251 13.75 -22.81 -10.74
C LEU A 251 12.96 -24.00 -11.25
N LEU A 252 12.28 -23.85 -12.37
CA LEU A 252 11.29 -24.79 -12.88
C LEU A 252 11.60 -25.14 -14.34
N PRO A 253 11.43 -26.40 -14.74
CA PRO A 253 11.46 -26.74 -16.14
C PRO A 253 10.25 -26.11 -16.86
N PRO A 254 10.41 -25.71 -18.15
CA PRO A 254 9.38 -24.99 -18.90
C PRO A 254 8.02 -25.67 -18.94
N GLU A 255 8.00 -27.01 -18.96
CA GLU A 255 6.77 -27.84 -18.98
C GLU A 255 5.95 -27.77 -17.70
N SER A 256 6.57 -27.39 -16.56
CA SER A 256 5.92 -27.28 -15.26
C SER A 256 5.54 -25.84 -14.91
N PHE A 257 5.88 -24.85 -15.74
CA PHE A 257 5.75 -23.44 -15.39
C PHE A 257 4.31 -23.03 -15.09
N GLY A 258 3.32 -23.49 -15.87
CA GLY A 258 1.91 -23.18 -15.63
C GLY A 258 1.37 -23.82 -14.35
N ALA A 259 1.76 -25.06 -14.04
CA ALA A 259 1.39 -25.72 -12.82
C ALA A 259 1.98 -25.03 -11.59
N ALA A 260 3.25 -24.62 -11.66
CA ALA A 260 3.88 -23.84 -10.63
C ALA A 260 3.24 -22.45 -10.47
N MET A 261 2.92 -21.74 -11.55
CA MET A 261 2.21 -20.46 -11.52
C MET A 261 0.87 -20.61 -10.81
N GLN A 262 0.08 -21.65 -11.12
CA GLN A 262 -1.19 -21.92 -10.45
C GLN A 262 -0.97 -22.22 -8.96
N TYR A 263 -0.03 -23.11 -8.63
CA TYR A 263 0.23 -23.56 -7.26
C TYR A 263 0.74 -22.43 -6.35
N PHE A 264 1.81 -21.72 -6.79
CA PHE A 264 2.44 -20.66 -5.99
C PHE A 264 1.66 -19.35 -6.00
N THR A 265 0.81 -19.09 -7.00
CA THR A 265 -0.14 -17.98 -6.93
C THR A 265 -1.14 -18.20 -5.79
N GLY A 266 -1.61 -19.42 -5.56
CA GLY A 266 -2.58 -19.71 -4.50
C GLY A 266 -3.97 -19.12 -4.82
N SER A 267 -4.78 -18.74 -3.83
CA SER A 267 -4.51 -18.88 -2.38
C SER A 267 -4.44 -20.35 -1.92
N LYS A 268 -4.03 -20.58 -0.67
CA LYS A 268 -4.09 -21.94 -0.09
C LYS A 268 -5.50 -22.53 -0.18
N ALA A 269 -6.52 -21.73 0.14
CA ALA A 269 -7.91 -22.17 0.10
C ALA A 269 -8.36 -22.52 -1.34
N HIS A 270 -8.02 -21.67 -2.31
CA HIS A 270 -8.26 -21.95 -3.72
C HIS A 270 -7.58 -23.23 -4.20
N ASN A 271 -6.30 -23.41 -3.86
CA ASN A 271 -5.54 -24.61 -4.23
C ASN A 271 -6.14 -25.90 -3.62
N VAL A 272 -6.63 -25.84 -2.38
CA VAL A 272 -7.29 -27.00 -1.75
C VAL A 272 -8.56 -27.35 -2.52
N ALA A 273 -9.42 -26.38 -2.83
CA ALA A 273 -10.65 -26.62 -3.58
C ALA A 273 -10.38 -27.11 -5.01
N LEU A 274 -9.39 -26.52 -5.70
CA LEU A 274 -9.04 -26.94 -7.06
C LEU A 274 -8.46 -28.37 -7.09
N ARG A 275 -7.61 -28.73 -6.11
CA ARG A 275 -7.10 -30.11 -5.99
C ARG A 275 -8.20 -31.13 -5.66
N GLN A 276 -9.17 -30.76 -4.82
CA GLN A 276 -10.32 -31.64 -4.56
C GLN A 276 -11.15 -31.88 -5.81
N ARG A 277 -11.33 -30.86 -6.65
CA ARG A 277 -11.98 -31.01 -7.96
C ARG A 277 -11.17 -31.92 -8.88
N ALA A 278 -9.86 -31.71 -8.98
CA ALA A 278 -8.98 -32.56 -9.78
C ALA A 278 -9.11 -34.05 -9.37
N LEU A 279 -9.06 -34.33 -8.07
CA LEU A 279 -9.23 -35.72 -7.55
C LEU A 279 -10.58 -36.34 -7.93
N LYS A 280 -11.68 -35.60 -7.82
CA LYS A 280 -13.02 -36.06 -8.25
C LYS A 280 -13.09 -36.40 -9.74
N MET A 281 -12.26 -35.75 -10.55
CA MET A 281 -12.16 -35.97 -12.01
C MET A 281 -11.09 -37.00 -12.39
N GLY A 282 -10.44 -37.65 -11.43
CA GLY A 282 -9.41 -38.67 -11.66
C GLY A 282 -8.03 -38.13 -11.96
N TYR A 283 -7.74 -36.90 -11.53
CA TYR A 283 -6.45 -36.24 -11.67
C TYR A 283 -5.81 -35.92 -10.31
N THR A 284 -4.50 -35.76 -10.30
CA THR A 284 -3.74 -35.14 -9.20
C THR A 284 -3.09 -33.86 -9.67
N LEU A 285 -3.11 -32.80 -8.83
CA LEU A 285 -2.55 -31.49 -9.14
C LEU A 285 -1.49 -31.11 -8.09
N ASN A 286 -0.30 -30.79 -8.56
CA ASN A 286 0.81 -30.27 -7.75
C ASN A 286 1.54 -29.13 -8.51
N GLU A 287 2.67 -28.67 -7.98
CA GLU A 287 3.47 -27.60 -8.57
C GLU A 287 4.18 -27.99 -9.88
N TYR A 288 4.18 -29.25 -10.27
CA TYR A 288 4.84 -29.73 -11.48
C TYR A 288 3.85 -29.98 -12.61
N SER A 289 2.66 -30.50 -12.32
CA SER A 289 1.67 -30.86 -13.34
C SER A 289 0.29 -31.15 -12.78
N LEU A 290 -0.70 -31.13 -13.64
CA LEU A 290 -1.91 -31.92 -13.52
C LEU A 290 -1.65 -33.28 -14.19
N ALA A 291 -1.77 -34.39 -13.46
CA ALA A 291 -1.48 -35.72 -13.93
C ALA A 291 -2.68 -36.65 -13.76
N ASP A 292 -2.81 -37.66 -14.60
CA ASP A 292 -3.80 -38.74 -14.46
C ASP A 292 -3.49 -39.53 -13.20
N LEU A 293 -4.50 -39.73 -12.35
CA LEU A 293 -4.34 -40.36 -11.03
C LEU A 293 -3.90 -41.83 -11.07
N LYS A 294 -4.22 -42.56 -12.16
CA LYS A 294 -3.90 -43.98 -12.31
C LYS A 294 -2.55 -44.20 -12.99
N THR A 295 -2.25 -43.40 -13.99
CA THR A 295 -1.05 -43.60 -14.83
C THR A 295 0.10 -42.70 -14.43
N GLU A 296 -0.14 -41.71 -13.57
CA GLU A 296 0.79 -40.66 -13.15
C GLU A 296 1.34 -39.81 -14.31
N ARG A 297 0.78 -39.93 -15.51
CA ARG A 297 1.24 -39.19 -16.68
C ARG A 297 0.72 -37.76 -16.63
N PRO A 298 1.59 -36.76 -16.82
CA PRO A 298 1.17 -35.36 -16.95
C PRO A 298 0.20 -35.17 -18.12
N VAL A 299 -0.92 -34.46 -17.87
CA VAL A 299 -1.96 -34.15 -18.87
C VAL A 299 -2.08 -32.65 -19.14
N ALA A 300 -1.57 -31.81 -18.22
CA ALA A 300 -1.44 -30.36 -18.38
C ALA A 300 -0.39 -29.82 -17.39
N GLY A 301 0.20 -28.64 -17.67
CA GLY A 301 1.17 -28.05 -16.76
C GLY A 301 1.98 -26.90 -17.37
N ARG A 302 1.95 -26.71 -18.68
CA ARG A 302 2.72 -25.65 -19.36
C ARG A 302 2.15 -24.27 -19.14
N THR A 303 0.81 -24.17 -19.08
CA THR A 303 0.08 -22.94 -18.78
C THR A 303 -1.00 -23.19 -17.75
N GLU A 304 -1.45 -22.12 -17.08
CA GLU A 304 -2.56 -22.21 -16.13
C GLU A 304 -3.89 -22.52 -16.85
N GLU A 305 -4.08 -21.93 -18.03
CA GLU A 305 -5.27 -22.12 -18.87
C GLU A 305 -5.48 -23.59 -19.24
N GLU A 306 -4.40 -24.34 -19.56
CA GLU A 306 -4.47 -25.80 -19.81
C GLU A 306 -5.03 -26.54 -18.60
N ILE A 307 -4.61 -26.16 -17.39
CA ILE A 307 -5.05 -26.81 -16.14
C ILE A 307 -6.53 -26.52 -15.90
N TYR A 308 -6.96 -25.25 -15.97
CA TYR A 308 -8.35 -24.87 -15.78
C TYR A 308 -9.26 -25.52 -16.83
N ALA A 309 -8.87 -25.46 -18.11
CA ALA A 309 -9.61 -26.10 -19.20
C ALA A 309 -9.76 -27.63 -19.00
N LYS A 310 -8.67 -28.31 -18.56
CA LYS A 310 -8.71 -29.75 -18.29
C LYS A 310 -9.61 -30.13 -17.11
N LEU A 311 -9.81 -29.17 -16.19
CA LEU A 311 -10.74 -29.31 -15.07
C LEU A 311 -12.16 -28.79 -15.38
N ASN A 312 -12.48 -28.52 -16.66
CA ASN A 312 -13.75 -27.96 -17.11
C ASN A 312 -14.09 -26.64 -16.42
N LEU A 313 -13.13 -25.71 -16.36
CA LEU A 313 -13.27 -24.39 -15.77
C LEU A 313 -12.81 -23.31 -16.77
N GLU A 314 -13.47 -22.18 -16.76
CA GLU A 314 -12.88 -20.95 -17.29
C GLU A 314 -11.60 -20.60 -16.52
N TYR A 315 -10.69 -19.90 -17.19
CA TYR A 315 -9.51 -19.36 -16.49
C TYR A 315 -9.93 -18.39 -15.40
N ILE A 316 -9.47 -18.64 -14.19
CA ILE A 316 -9.75 -17.79 -13.03
C ILE A 316 -8.61 -16.79 -12.86
N PRO A 317 -8.87 -15.48 -12.99
CA PRO A 317 -7.87 -14.45 -12.72
C PRO A 317 -7.27 -14.57 -11.31
N PRO A 318 -5.96 -14.31 -11.13
CA PRO A 318 -5.30 -14.42 -9.83
C PRO A 318 -5.99 -13.67 -8.71
N GLU A 319 -6.53 -12.49 -8.98
CA GLU A 319 -7.20 -11.62 -8.02
C GLU A 319 -8.46 -12.26 -7.40
N LEU A 320 -9.09 -13.19 -8.12
CA LEU A 320 -10.31 -13.88 -7.65
C LEU A 320 -10.02 -15.14 -6.84
N ARG A 321 -8.79 -15.65 -6.82
CA ARG A 321 -8.41 -16.95 -6.25
C ARG A 321 -8.34 -16.94 -4.71
N GLU A 322 -9.46 -16.66 -4.04
CA GLU A 322 -9.56 -16.62 -2.57
C GLU A 322 -10.59 -17.60 -2.01
N ASN A 323 -11.11 -18.52 -2.84
CA ASN A 323 -12.16 -19.49 -2.52
C ASN A 323 -13.46 -18.80 -2.03
N LEU A 324 -13.91 -17.82 -2.80
CA LEU A 324 -15.12 -17.02 -2.54
C LEU A 324 -16.24 -17.29 -3.56
N GLY A 325 -16.21 -18.47 -4.21
CA GLY A 325 -17.18 -18.89 -5.21
C GLY A 325 -16.67 -18.82 -6.66
N GLU A 326 -15.39 -18.47 -6.87
CA GLU A 326 -14.80 -18.33 -8.20
C GLU A 326 -14.73 -19.66 -8.97
N ILE A 327 -14.58 -20.79 -8.29
CA ILE A 327 -14.56 -22.11 -8.95
C ILE A 327 -15.95 -22.44 -9.50
N ASP A 328 -17.00 -22.21 -8.71
CA ASP A 328 -18.37 -22.45 -9.14
C ASP A 328 -18.78 -21.48 -10.27
N ALA A 329 -18.35 -20.23 -10.19
CA ALA A 329 -18.57 -19.24 -11.23
C ALA A 329 -17.86 -19.61 -12.54
N ALA A 330 -16.60 -20.09 -12.46
CA ALA A 330 -15.83 -20.56 -13.61
C ALA A 330 -16.46 -21.78 -14.28
N GLU A 331 -17.00 -22.72 -13.49
CA GLU A 331 -17.71 -23.89 -13.99
C GLU A 331 -19.00 -23.53 -14.74
N LYS A 332 -19.71 -22.51 -14.24
CA LYS A 332 -20.98 -22.01 -14.83
C LYS A 332 -20.78 -20.97 -15.91
N HIS A 333 -19.55 -20.57 -16.24
CA HIS A 333 -19.22 -19.48 -17.15
C HIS A 333 -19.89 -18.14 -16.75
N THR A 334 -19.86 -17.84 -15.46
CA THR A 334 -20.47 -16.63 -14.86
C THR A 334 -19.42 -15.73 -14.16
N LEU A 335 -18.13 -15.94 -14.45
CA LEU A 335 -17.11 -15.02 -13.98
C LEU A 335 -17.36 -13.60 -14.54
N PRO A 336 -17.26 -12.54 -13.72
CA PRO A 336 -17.49 -11.19 -14.20
C PRO A 336 -16.35 -10.72 -15.13
N THR A 337 -16.68 -9.87 -16.08
CA THR A 337 -15.67 -9.09 -16.81
C THR A 337 -15.11 -8.02 -15.87
N LEU A 338 -13.95 -8.33 -15.28
CA LEU A 338 -13.34 -7.46 -14.28
C LEU A 338 -12.88 -6.13 -14.88
N ILE A 339 -13.06 -5.07 -14.10
CA ILE A 339 -12.57 -3.72 -14.45
C ILE A 339 -11.07 -3.75 -14.78
N THR A 340 -10.67 -2.90 -15.71
CA THR A 340 -9.28 -2.67 -16.12
C THR A 340 -8.89 -1.21 -15.94
N LEU A 341 -7.60 -0.91 -16.02
CA LEU A 341 -7.11 0.47 -15.96
C LEU A 341 -7.65 1.30 -17.14
N ASP A 342 -7.79 0.71 -18.31
CA ASP A 342 -8.26 1.37 -19.52
C ASP A 342 -9.75 1.75 -19.48
N ASP A 343 -10.53 1.16 -18.56
CA ASP A 343 -11.94 1.54 -18.36
C ASP A 343 -12.07 2.90 -17.66
N LEU A 344 -11.04 3.35 -16.91
CA LEU A 344 -11.09 4.60 -16.17
C LEU A 344 -11.03 5.81 -17.11
N GLN A 345 -11.90 6.78 -16.88
CA GLN A 345 -11.95 8.04 -17.63
C GLN A 345 -11.33 9.21 -16.85
N GLY A 346 -11.14 9.07 -15.54
CA GLY A 346 -10.58 10.12 -14.69
C GLY A 346 -10.32 9.69 -13.26
N ASP A 347 -9.68 10.58 -12.51
CA ASP A 347 -9.41 10.51 -11.09
C ASP A 347 -9.93 11.81 -10.45
N VAL A 348 -10.65 11.71 -9.36
CA VAL A 348 -11.40 12.86 -8.81
C VAL A 348 -11.10 13.13 -7.33
N HIS A 349 -9.94 12.67 -6.86
CA HIS A 349 -9.43 12.99 -5.53
C HIS A 349 -7.94 13.32 -5.61
N MET A 350 -7.62 14.61 -5.62
CA MET A 350 -6.24 15.08 -5.67
C MET A 350 -6.08 16.51 -5.13
N HIS A 351 -4.89 16.80 -4.64
CA HIS A 351 -4.54 18.03 -3.93
C HIS A 351 -3.50 18.83 -4.70
N THR A 352 -3.51 20.16 -4.49
CA THR A 352 -2.60 21.10 -5.12
C THR A 352 -1.80 21.90 -4.09
N VAL A 353 -0.92 22.77 -4.56
CA VAL A 353 -0.17 23.73 -3.72
C VAL A 353 -1.05 24.71 -2.93
N GLU A 354 -2.35 24.71 -3.15
CA GLU A 354 -3.30 25.49 -2.35
C GLU A 354 -3.43 24.96 -0.92
N THR A 355 -3.26 23.65 -0.75
CA THR A 355 -3.25 22.99 0.56
C THR A 355 -1.90 22.29 0.79
N ASP A 356 -1.82 20.99 0.71
CA ASP A 356 -0.63 20.20 1.00
C ASP A 356 -0.12 19.37 -0.20
N GLY A 357 -0.73 19.56 -1.36
CA GLY A 357 -0.19 19.03 -2.62
C GLY A 357 1.08 19.77 -3.04
N ARG A 358 1.81 19.20 -3.99
CA ARG A 358 3.12 19.70 -4.44
C ARG A 358 3.12 20.27 -5.84
N ASN A 359 2.02 20.16 -6.56
CA ASN A 359 1.88 20.60 -7.94
C ASN A 359 0.75 21.62 -8.08
N THR A 360 0.84 22.48 -9.09
CA THR A 360 -0.24 23.39 -9.47
C THR A 360 -1.39 22.62 -10.14
N ILE A 361 -2.52 23.31 -10.35
CA ILE A 361 -3.67 22.75 -11.10
C ILE A 361 -3.21 22.32 -12.50
N GLU A 362 -2.44 23.16 -13.18
CA GLU A 362 -1.97 22.92 -14.54
C GLU A 362 -1.02 21.72 -14.62
N GLU A 363 -0.07 21.60 -13.68
CA GLU A 363 0.84 20.45 -13.61
C GLU A 363 0.11 19.13 -13.34
N MET A 364 -0.89 19.14 -12.45
CA MET A 364 -1.73 17.98 -12.20
C MET A 364 -2.58 17.61 -13.43
N ALA A 365 -3.13 18.61 -14.12
CA ALA A 365 -3.89 18.43 -15.34
C ALA A 365 -3.05 17.85 -16.48
N ASP A 366 -1.81 18.35 -16.67
CA ASP A 366 -0.87 17.79 -17.64
C ASP A 366 -0.55 16.32 -17.33
N ALA A 367 -0.31 16.00 -16.06
CA ALA A 367 -0.06 14.64 -15.63
C ALA A 367 -1.27 13.71 -15.85
N ALA A 368 -2.49 14.18 -15.62
CA ALA A 368 -3.74 13.46 -15.88
C ALA A 368 -3.93 13.23 -17.40
N ARG A 369 -3.68 14.26 -18.21
CA ARG A 369 -3.78 14.20 -19.69
C ARG A 369 -2.81 13.19 -20.30
N VAL A 370 -1.56 13.16 -19.82
CA VAL A 370 -0.55 12.18 -20.26
C VAL A 370 -1.01 10.73 -20.01
N ARG A 371 -1.80 10.50 -18.95
CA ARG A 371 -2.41 9.19 -18.63
C ARG A 371 -3.69 8.89 -19.40
N GLY A 372 -4.11 9.79 -20.28
CA GLY A 372 -5.28 9.60 -21.12
C GLY A 372 -6.61 9.91 -20.45
N TYR A 373 -6.61 10.50 -19.23
CA TYR A 373 -7.83 10.90 -18.55
C TYR A 373 -8.61 11.94 -19.34
N LYS A 374 -9.93 11.87 -19.24
CA LYS A 374 -10.88 12.77 -19.90
C LYS A 374 -11.38 13.85 -18.93
N TYR A 375 -11.29 13.55 -17.64
CA TYR A 375 -11.61 14.49 -16.57
C TYR A 375 -10.82 14.19 -15.31
N MET A 376 -10.75 15.18 -14.45
CA MET A 376 -10.21 15.10 -13.10
C MET A 376 -10.99 16.05 -12.19
N ALA A 377 -10.86 15.90 -10.88
CA ALA A 377 -11.33 16.93 -9.94
C ALA A 377 -10.17 17.35 -9.03
N ILE A 378 -10.06 18.65 -8.76
CA ILE A 378 -9.22 19.19 -7.71
C ILE A 378 -10.06 19.24 -6.44
N THR A 379 -9.57 18.64 -5.37
CA THR A 379 -10.30 18.43 -4.12
C THR A 379 -9.43 18.77 -2.91
N ASP A 380 -8.85 19.96 -2.93
CA ASP A 380 -8.03 20.48 -1.83
C ASP A 380 -8.79 20.45 -0.48
N HIS A 381 -8.07 20.37 0.63
CA HIS A 381 -8.64 20.21 1.98
C HIS A 381 -9.42 21.43 2.47
N SER A 382 -10.45 21.20 3.27
CA SER A 382 -11.20 22.22 3.98
C SER A 382 -10.54 22.64 5.31
N LYS A 383 -11.05 23.70 5.92
CA LYS A 383 -10.41 24.48 7.01
C LYS A 383 -10.05 23.70 8.27
N ASN A 384 -10.76 22.62 8.62
CA ASN A 384 -10.49 21.87 9.83
C ASN A 384 -9.11 21.18 9.80
N LEU A 385 -8.56 20.91 8.62
CA LEU A 385 -7.23 20.38 8.44
C LEU A 385 -6.17 21.49 8.39
N ALA A 386 -5.99 22.17 9.53
CA ALA A 386 -5.15 23.37 9.63
C ALA A 386 -3.67 23.12 9.26
N PHE A 387 -3.12 21.93 9.52
CA PHE A 387 -1.73 21.59 9.16
C PHE A 387 -1.54 21.44 7.65
N ALA A 388 -2.61 21.14 6.91
CA ALA A 388 -2.61 21.10 5.44
C ALA A 388 -2.97 22.45 4.81
N ASN A 389 -3.02 23.54 5.56
CA ASN A 389 -3.44 24.87 5.09
C ASN A 389 -4.87 24.87 4.50
N GLY A 390 -5.77 24.09 5.08
CA GLY A 390 -7.13 23.88 4.59
C GLY A 390 -7.93 25.17 4.32
N LEU A 391 -8.83 25.11 3.34
CA LEU A 391 -9.57 26.25 2.79
C LEU A 391 -10.80 26.58 3.65
N ASP A 392 -10.93 27.83 4.10
CA ASP A 392 -12.19 28.34 4.62
C ASP A 392 -13.19 28.68 3.49
N ASP A 393 -14.42 29.03 3.83
CA ASP A 393 -15.49 29.31 2.87
C ASP A 393 -15.07 30.33 1.81
N LYS A 394 -14.37 31.40 2.18
CA LYS A 394 -13.92 32.44 1.27
C LYS A 394 -12.81 31.94 0.34
N ARG A 395 -11.83 31.21 0.88
CA ARG A 395 -10.73 30.64 0.10
C ARG A 395 -11.25 29.54 -0.83
N ALA A 396 -12.20 28.72 -0.37
CA ALA A 396 -12.84 27.70 -1.18
C ALA A 396 -13.56 28.28 -2.40
N LEU A 397 -14.36 29.35 -2.22
CA LEU A 397 -14.98 30.06 -3.35
C LEU A 397 -13.97 30.64 -4.34
N ALA A 398 -12.91 31.26 -3.85
CA ALA A 398 -11.83 31.77 -4.69
C ALA A 398 -11.09 30.64 -5.45
N HIS A 399 -10.96 29.46 -4.82
CA HIS A 399 -10.33 28.30 -5.42
C HIS A 399 -11.19 27.67 -6.52
N ILE A 400 -12.51 27.55 -6.30
CA ILE A 400 -13.46 27.15 -7.35
C ILE A 400 -13.25 28.02 -8.61
N GLN A 401 -13.17 29.33 -8.44
CA GLN A 401 -12.99 30.25 -9.57
C GLN A 401 -11.68 29.97 -10.31
N ARG A 402 -10.57 29.76 -9.59
CA ARG A 402 -9.26 29.41 -10.20
C ARG A 402 -9.31 28.09 -10.95
N ILE A 403 -9.99 27.06 -10.39
CA ILE A 403 -10.13 25.77 -11.07
C ILE A 403 -10.92 25.95 -12.37
N ARG A 404 -12.00 26.72 -12.37
CA ARG A 404 -12.79 27.00 -13.57
C ARG A 404 -11.98 27.77 -14.62
N GLU A 405 -11.21 28.78 -14.22
CA GLU A 405 -10.31 29.51 -15.11
C GLU A 405 -9.19 28.63 -15.71
N ALA A 406 -8.68 27.67 -14.93
CA ALA A 406 -7.74 26.67 -15.44
C ALA A 406 -8.41 25.71 -16.43
N ASN A 407 -9.63 25.26 -16.12
CA ASN A 407 -10.42 24.39 -17.00
C ASN A 407 -10.69 25.05 -18.37
N ASP A 408 -10.96 26.36 -18.39
CA ASP A 408 -11.21 27.11 -19.64
C ASP A 408 -9.96 27.22 -20.53
N LYS A 409 -8.75 27.08 -19.95
CA LYS A 409 -7.46 27.18 -20.66
C LYS A 409 -6.90 25.83 -21.10
N ILE A 410 -7.32 24.74 -20.48
CA ILE A 410 -6.78 23.40 -20.71
C ILE A 410 -7.65 22.62 -21.69
N GLU A 411 -7.08 22.27 -22.85
CA GLU A 411 -7.78 21.50 -23.88
C GLU A 411 -7.66 19.99 -23.64
N GLY A 412 -8.72 19.26 -23.99
CA GLY A 412 -8.74 17.79 -23.99
C GLY A 412 -8.92 17.12 -22.63
N LEU A 413 -9.09 17.91 -21.56
CA LEU A 413 -9.38 17.45 -20.20
C LEU A 413 -10.43 18.36 -19.56
N THR A 414 -11.40 17.80 -18.85
CA THR A 414 -12.34 18.57 -18.03
C THR A 414 -11.88 18.54 -16.56
N ILE A 415 -11.77 19.72 -15.93
CA ILE A 415 -11.42 19.82 -14.52
C ILE A 415 -12.67 20.21 -13.73
N PHE A 416 -13.13 19.33 -12.87
CA PHE A 416 -14.20 19.59 -11.92
C PHE A 416 -13.69 20.37 -10.71
N ALA A 417 -14.43 21.36 -10.27
CA ALA A 417 -14.16 22.08 -9.03
C ALA A 417 -14.73 21.26 -7.86
N GLY A 418 -13.85 20.76 -7.00
CA GLY A 418 -14.22 19.93 -5.87
C GLY A 418 -13.58 20.39 -4.57
N ILE A 419 -13.88 19.66 -3.52
CA ILE A 419 -13.34 19.83 -2.18
C ILE A 419 -13.27 18.48 -1.45
N GLU A 420 -12.22 18.23 -0.68
CA GLU A 420 -12.24 17.24 0.38
C GLU A 420 -12.60 17.94 1.68
N VAL A 421 -13.87 17.79 2.09
CA VAL A 421 -14.45 18.43 3.26
C VAL A 421 -14.38 17.52 4.48
N ASP A 422 -13.98 18.08 5.63
CA ASP A 422 -13.91 17.35 6.88
C ASP A 422 -15.31 17.06 7.45
N ILE A 423 -15.55 15.80 7.84
CA ILE A 423 -16.68 15.42 8.67
C ILE A 423 -16.30 15.70 10.12
N LEU A 424 -16.93 16.68 10.74
CA LEU A 424 -16.71 17.06 12.13
C LEU A 424 -17.17 15.96 13.11
N ALA A 425 -16.79 16.06 14.37
CA ALA A 425 -17.10 15.04 15.38
C ALA A 425 -18.59 14.76 15.60
N ASP A 426 -19.45 15.72 15.29
CA ASP A 426 -20.91 15.65 15.34
C ASP A 426 -21.57 15.27 13.99
N GLY A 427 -20.76 15.08 12.95
CA GLY A 427 -21.19 14.69 11.62
C GLY A 427 -21.53 15.85 10.67
N ASP A 428 -21.39 17.11 11.10
CA ASP A 428 -21.50 18.27 10.21
C ASP A 428 -20.26 18.33 9.29
N LEU A 429 -20.42 18.94 8.11
CA LEU A 429 -19.33 19.26 7.22
C LEU A 429 -18.74 20.63 7.62
N ASP A 430 -17.44 20.79 7.55
CA ASP A 430 -16.75 21.98 8.06
C ASP A 430 -16.79 23.21 7.14
N LEU A 431 -17.48 23.14 6.01
CA LEU A 431 -17.82 24.26 5.14
C LEU A 431 -19.34 24.45 5.10
N SER A 432 -19.79 25.67 4.79
CA SER A 432 -21.22 25.97 4.66
C SER A 432 -21.86 25.29 3.44
N ASP A 433 -23.13 24.90 3.56
CA ASP A 433 -23.87 24.26 2.47
C ASP A 433 -23.95 25.14 1.21
N ASP A 434 -23.99 26.47 1.36
CA ASP A 434 -23.99 27.41 0.23
C ASP A 434 -22.67 27.36 -0.57
N VAL A 435 -21.55 27.09 0.06
CA VAL A 435 -20.25 26.88 -0.59
C VAL A 435 -20.19 25.50 -1.22
N LEU A 436 -20.59 24.46 -0.48
CA LEU A 436 -20.59 23.08 -0.98
C LEU A 436 -21.51 22.89 -2.20
N ALA A 437 -22.64 23.59 -2.25
CA ALA A 437 -23.56 23.55 -3.40
C ALA A 437 -22.95 24.11 -4.70
N GLN A 438 -21.88 24.88 -4.63
CA GLN A 438 -21.17 25.41 -5.79
C GLN A 438 -20.08 24.47 -6.32
N MET A 439 -19.76 23.41 -5.58
CA MET A 439 -18.80 22.37 -6.00
C MET A 439 -19.42 21.41 -7.01
N ASP A 440 -18.60 20.88 -7.90
CA ASP A 440 -19.00 19.80 -8.81
C ASP A 440 -18.85 18.43 -8.14
N VAL A 441 -17.85 18.30 -7.23
CA VAL A 441 -17.54 17.07 -6.48
C VAL A 441 -17.25 17.42 -5.02
N VAL A 442 -17.97 16.82 -4.09
CA VAL A 442 -17.73 16.95 -2.64
C VAL A 442 -17.36 15.58 -2.08
N ILE A 443 -16.14 15.45 -1.61
CA ILE A 443 -15.65 14.27 -0.91
C ILE A 443 -15.68 14.56 0.59
N ALA A 444 -16.51 13.84 1.34
CA ALA A 444 -16.59 14.00 2.78
C ALA A 444 -15.71 12.96 3.48
N SER A 445 -14.75 13.41 4.30
CA SER A 445 -13.72 12.57 4.89
C SER A 445 -13.57 12.78 6.40
N VAL A 446 -13.13 11.75 7.12
CA VAL A 446 -12.81 11.80 8.55
C VAL A 446 -11.30 11.92 8.71
N HIS A 447 -10.81 13.06 9.26
CA HIS A 447 -9.39 13.27 9.54
C HIS A 447 -9.06 13.46 11.03
N SER A 448 -10.06 13.50 11.88
CA SER A 448 -9.88 13.74 13.33
C SER A 448 -10.81 12.86 14.15
N VAL A 449 -10.51 12.75 15.45
CA VAL A 449 -11.36 12.04 16.45
C VAL A 449 -11.69 10.60 16.01
N PHE A 450 -10.68 9.85 15.59
CA PHE A 450 -10.80 8.45 15.11
C PHE A 450 -11.23 7.44 16.19
N ASN A 451 -11.16 7.83 17.48
CA ASN A 451 -11.42 6.96 18.63
C ASN A 451 -12.84 7.11 19.21
N GLN A 452 -13.77 7.64 18.44
CA GLN A 452 -15.19 7.70 18.86
C GLN A 452 -15.75 6.29 19.08
N GLN A 453 -16.74 6.19 19.99
CA GLN A 453 -17.51 4.95 20.16
C GLN A 453 -18.19 4.56 18.84
N PRO A 454 -18.29 3.26 18.51
CA PRO A 454 -18.82 2.80 17.21
C PRO A 454 -20.18 3.38 16.84
N ALA A 455 -21.12 3.47 17.78
CA ALA A 455 -22.43 4.06 17.54
C ALA A 455 -22.33 5.54 17.13
N LYS A 456 -21.50 6.33 17.85
CA LYS A 456 -21.28 7.74 17.51
C LYS A 456 -20.58 7.94 16.16
N MET A 457 -19.60 7.08 15.83
CA MET A 457 -18.96 7.14 14.52
C MET A 457 -19.96 6.79 13.42
N THR A 458 -20.87 5.85 13.67
CA THR A 458 -21.95 5.53 12.72
C THR A 458 -22.89 6.73 12.53
N GLU A 459 -23.36 7.37 13.60
CA GLU A 459 -24.20 8.58 13.54
C GLU A 459 -23.50 9.71 12.77
N ARG A 460 -22.21 9.93 13.04
CA ARG A 460 -21.36 10.91 12.36
C ARG A 460 -21.33 10.69 10.85
N LEU A 461 -21.06 9.47 10.43
CA LEU A 461 -21.01 9.13 9.01
C LEU A 461 -22.39 9.14 8.34
N LEU A 462 -23.44 8.68 9.03
CA LEU A 462 -24.82 8.74 8.51
C LEU A 462 -25.26 10.18 8.22
N LYS A 463 -24.90 11.13 9.12
CA LYS A 463 -25.20 12.54 8.93
C LYS A 463 -24.48 13.12 7.73
N ALA A 464 -23.20 12.79 7.53
CA ALA A 464 -22.44 13.21 6.36
C ALA A 464 -22.99 12.61 5.05
N VAL A 465 -23.38 11.32 5.04
CA VAL A 465 -24.02 10.66 3.91
C VAL A 465 -25.36 11.29 3.56
N ALA A 466 -26.12 11.74 4.56
CA ALA A 466 -27.43 12.38 4.37
C ALA A 466 -27.35 13.84 3.91
N ASN A 467 -26.16 14.48 3.94
CA ASN A 467 -25.99 15.84 3.44
C ASN A 467 -26.18 15.88 1.92
N PRO A 468 -27.09 16.74 1.38
CA PRO A 468 -27.42 16.76 -0.04
C PRO A 468 -26.27 17.19 -0.95
N ASN A 469 -25.20 17.76 -0.38
CA ASN A 469 -24.03 18.17 -1.16
C ASN A 469 -22.93 17.06 -1.21
N THR A 470 -23.00 16.04 -0.36
CA THR A 470 -21.99 14.96 -0.34
C THR A 470 -22.10 14.08 -1.58
N SER A 471 -21.06 14.04 -2.41
CA SER A 471 -21.00 13.16 -3.59
C SER A 471 -20.35 11.81 -3.27
N ILE A 472 -19.29 11.82 -2.45
CA ILE A 472 -18.42 10.68 -2.17
C ILE A 472 -18.05 10.68 -0.69
N ILE A 473 -18.02 9.52 -0.04
CA ILE A 473 -17.32 9.34 1.25
C ILE A 473 -15.89 8.91 0.94
N GLY A 474 -14.92 9.77 1.29
CA GLY A 474 -13.49 9.57 1.06
C GLY A 474 -12.88 8.61 2.08
N HIS A 475 -11.96 7.71 1.64
CA HIS A 475 -11.28 6.69 2.46
C HIS A 475 -12.09 6.27 3.71
N PRO A 476 -13.23 5.59 3.52
CA PRO A 476 -14.35 5.52 4.46
C PRO A 476 -14.06 4.86 5.81
N THR A 477 -12.98 4.08 5.93
CA THR A 477 -12.60 3.43 7.20
C THR A 477 -11.48 4.15 7.92
N GLY A 478 -10.85 5.13 7.28
CA GLY A 478 -9.73 5.91 7.82
C GLY A 478 -8.49 5.07 8.17
N ARG A 479 -8.42 3.82 7.69
CA ARG A 479 -7.28 2.94 7.96
C ARG A 479 -5.99 3.43 7.28
N LEU A 480 -4.86 3.10 7.89
CA LEU A 480 -3.55 3.17 7.25
C LEU A 480 -2.87 1.81 7.40
N GLN A 481 -2.60 1.17 6.27
CA GLN A 481 -2.00 -0.16 6.22
C GLN A 481 -0.71 -0.21 7.04
N LEU A 482 -0.58 -1.20 7.91
CA LEU A 482 0.57 -1.42 8.79
C LEU A 482 0.84 -0.27 9.80
N ARG A 483 -0.07 0.70 9.96
CA ARG A 483 0.10 1.87 10.85
C ARG A 483 -1.10 2.14 11.75
N ARG A 484 -2.31 2.11 11.21
CA ARG A 484 -3.54 2.46 11.93
C ARG A 484 -4.69 1.58 11.47
N ASP A 485 -5.31 0.88 12.41
CA ASP A 485 -6.51 0.11 12.13
C ASP A 485 -7.68 1.03 11.74
N ALA A 486 -8.65 0.46 11.02
CA ALA A 486 -9.90 1.14 10.72
C ALA A 486 -10.64 1.54 12.01
N TYR A 487 -11.24 2.72 12.04
CA TYR A 487 -12.17 3.04 13.13
C TYR A 487 -13.43 2.17 13.00
N GLN A 488 -14.07 1.93 14.15
CA GLN A 488 -15.20 1.03 14.22
C GLN A 488 -16.52 1.77 14.02
N PHE A 489 -17.37 1.26 13.13
CA PHE A 489 -18.72 1.75 12.84
C PHE A 489 -19.55 0.64 12.18
N ASP A 490 -20.85 0.85 12.05
CA ASP A 490 -21.75 -0.06 11.33
C ASP A 490 -21.66 0.18 9.81
N MET A 491 -20.81 -0.60 9.15
CA MET A 491 -20.62 -0.53 7.69
C MET A 491 -21.93 -0.83 6.93
N ASP A 492 -22.76 -1.73 7.45
CA ASP A 492 -24.03 -2.10 6.81
C ASP A 492 -25.01 -0.93 6.79
N ALA A 493 -25.12 -0.23 7.91
CA ALA A 493 -25.94 0.97 8.01
C ALA A 493 -25.45 2.08 7.05
N ILE A 494 -24.12 2.29 6.97
CA ILE A 494 -23.55 3.30 6.08
C ILE A 494 -23.79 2.95 4.61
N LEU A 495 -23.52 1.72 4.20
CA LEU A 495 -23.76 1.30 2.81
C LEU A 495 -25.25 1.36 2.43
N THR A 496 -26.15 1.05 3.38
CA THR A 496 -27.60 1.18 3.16
C THR A 496 -28.00 2.66 2.94
N ALA A 497 -27.49 3.56 3.78
CA ALA A 497 -27.72 4.99 3.64
C ALA A 497 -27.12 5.54 2.33
N ALA A 498 -25.89 5.14 1.99
CA ALA A 498 -25.20 5.54 0.75
C ALA A 498 -25.98 5.13 -0.50
N ALA A 499 -26.53 3.90 -0.54
CA ALA A 499 -27.40 3.45 -1.62
C ALA A 499 -28.68 4.30 -1.72
N HIS A 500 -29.30 4.63 -0.57
CA HIS A 500 -30.51 5.45 -0.51
C HIS A 500 -30.27 6.88 -0.99
N HIS A 501 -29.21 7.53 -0.49
CA HIS A 501 -28.89 8.91 -0.84
C HIS A 501 -28.09 9.03 -2.16
N LYS A 502 -27.73 7.92 -2.79
CA LYS A 502 -26.87 7.86 -3.99
C LYS A 502 -25.52 8.57 -3.79
N VAL A 503 -24.93 8.36 -2.64
CA VAL A 503 -23.57 8.78 -2.31
C VAL A 503 -22.61 7.65 -2.62
N ALA A 504 -21.56 7.93 -3.40
CA ALA A 504 -20.57 6.92 -3.75
C ALA A 504 -19.61 6.66 -2.59
N MET A 505 -19.02 5.46 -2.57
CA MET A 505 -17.90 5.15 -1.69
C MET A 505 -16.59 5.23 -2.46
N GLU A 506 -15.58 5.80 -1.84
CA GLU A 506 -14.25 5.80 -2.41
C GLU A 506 -13.58 4.43 -2.29
N LEU A 507 -12.85 4.04 -3.32
CA LEU A 507 -11.71 3.15 -3.24
C LEU A 507 -10.46 4.00 -3.42
N ASN A 508 -9.87 4.45 -2.31
CA ASN A 508 -8.60 5.15 -2.30
C ASN A 508 -7.47 4.18 -2.69
N SER A 509 -6.75 4.50 -3.75
CA SER A 509 -5.76 3.62 -4.38
C SER A 509 -4.37 3.73 -3.77
N TYR A 510 -4.16 4.66 -2.82
CA TYR A 510 -2.85 4.82 -2.23
C TYR A 510 -2.46 3.55 -1.43
N PRO A 511 -1.27 2.97 -1.65
CA PRO A 511 -0.91 1.66 -1.10
C PRO A 511 -0.99 1.55 0.41
N ASP A 512 -0.77 2.64 1.15
CA ASP A 512 -0.90 2.64 2.60
C ASP A 512 -2.36 2.79 3.09
N ARG A 513 -3.31 3.06 2.19
CA ARG A 513 -4.76 3.09 2.48
C ARG A 513 -5.49 1.87 1.90
N LEU A 514 -5.60 1.78 0.57
CA LEU A 514 -6.44 0.83 -0.17
C LEU A 514 -7.83 0.69 0.47
N ASP A 515 -8.51 1.80 0.63
CA ASP A 515 -9.72 1.97 1.42
C ASP A 515 -10.88 2.50 0.52
N LEU A 516 -11.93 1.74 0.35
CA LEU A 516 -12.36 0.48 0.96
C LEU A 516 -11.53 -0.75 0.53
N ASN A 517 -11.46 -1.76 1.41
CA ASN A 517 -10.87 -3.06 1.07
C ASN A 517 -11.78 -3.93 0.20
N ASP A 518 -11.25 -5.04 -0.31
CA ASP A 518 -11.97 -5.98 -1.20
C ASP A 518 -13.25 -6.57 -0.58
N VAL A 519 -13.30 -6.76 0.75
CA VAL A 519 -14.49 -7.26 1.45
C VAL A 519 -15.61 -6.21 1.47
N HIS A 520 -15.28 -4.98 1.88
CA HIS A 520 -16.26 -3.89 1.95
C HIS A 520 -16.73 -3.44 0.55
N LEU A 521 -15.84 -3.44 -0.44
CA LEU A 521 -16.20 -3.18 -1.84
C LEU A 521 -17.23 -4.20 -2.36
N ARG A 522 -17.06 -5.48 -2.02
CA ARG A 522 -18.01 -6.53 -2.37
C ARG A 522 -19.37 -6.31 -1.67
N GLN A 523 -19.37 -5.90 -0.41
CA GLN A 523 -20.59 -5.54 0.31
C GLN A 523 -21.27 -4.32 -0.31
N ALA A 524 -20.51 -3.29 -0.70
CA ALA A 524 -21.04 -2.12 -1.40
C ALA A 524 -21.72 -2.49 -2.72
N LYS A 525 -21.06 -3.31 -3.56
CA LYS A 525 -21.64 -3.84 -4.80
C LYS A 525 -22.95 -4.58 -4.55
N GLN A 526 -23.02 -5.48 -3.55
CA GLN A 526 -24.23 -6.24 -3.22
C GLN A 526 -25.42 -5.34 -2.83
N ARG A 527 -25.15 -4.14 -2.30
CA ARG A 527 -26.17 -3.14 -1.95
C ARG A 527 -26.44 -2.11 -3.04
N GLY A 528 -25.81 -2.25 -4.21
CA GLY A 528 -25.96 -1.32 -5.31
C GLY A 528 -25.29 0.04 -5.10
N VAL A 529 -24.39 0.16 -4.11
CA VAL A 529 -23.57 1.35 -3.90
C VAL A 529 -22.51 1.42 -4.99
N LYS A 530 -22.40 2.57 -5.62
CA LYS A 530 -21.36 2.83 -6.63
C LYS A 530 -20.03 3.20 -5.98
N ILE A 531 -18.95 2.84 -6.67
CA ILE A 531 -17.58 3.09 -6.23
C ILE A 531 -16.94 4.17 -7.12
N VAL A 532 -16.05 4.97 -6.54
CA VAL A 532 -15.13 5.85 -7.28
C VAL A 532 -13.72 5.44 -6.89
N ILE A 533 -12.88 5.14 -7.89
CA ILE A 533 -11.49 4.73 -7.67
C ILE A 533 -10.61 5.96 -7.84
N ASN A 534 -9.97 6.39 -6.76
CA ASN A 534 -9.18 7.62 -6.71
C ASN A 534 -7.78 7.38 -6.14
N THR A 535 -6.86 8.32 -6.37
CA THR A 535 -5.49 8.20 -5.87
C THR A 535 -5.22 9.00 -4.61
N ASP A 536 -6.02 10.03 -4.28
CA ASP A 536 -5.71 10.96 -3.20
C ASP A 536 -4.30 11.57 -3.41
N SER A 537 -4.08 12.01 -4.67
CA SER A 537 -2.76 12.41 -5.15
C SER A 537 -2.34 13.77 -4.60
N HIS A 538 -1.20 13.80 -3.90
CA HIS A 538 -0.51 15.03 -3.45
C HIS A 538 0.71 15.37 -4.31
N HIS A 539 0.95 14.61 -5.37
CA HIS A 539 2.00 14.82 -6.35
C HIS A 539 1.63 14.14 -7.67
N ALA A 540 2.00 14.74 -8.80
CA ALA A 540 1.68 14.24 -10.13
C ALA A 540 2.07 12.76 -10.38
N SER A 541 3.18 12.30 -9.78
CA SER A 541 3.58 10.89 -9.86
C SER A 541 2.69 9.93 -9.04
N HIS A 542 1.88 10.45 -8.09
CA HIS A 542 0.98 9.60 -7.31
C HIS A 542 -0.20 9.08 -8.15
N LEU A 543 -0.54 9.75 -9.25
CA LEU A 543 -1.58 9.27 -10.18
C LEU A 543 -1.31 7.84 -10.68
N ASP A 544 -0.05 7.39 -10.73
CA ASP A 544 0.30 6.01 -11.10
C ASP A 544 -0.17 4.97 -10.06
N LYS A 545 -0.52 5.41 -8.85
CA LYS A 545 -1.02 4.53 -7.78
C LYS A 545 -2.43 3.99 -8.05
N ILE A 546 -3.17 4.58 -8.99
CA ILE A 546 -4.51 4.16 -9.40
C ILE A 546 -4.59 2.64 -9.71
N ARG A 547 -3.49 2.06 -10.23
CA ARG A 547 -3.40 0.62 -10.55
C ARG A 547 -3.63 -0.29 -9.33
N TYR A 548 -3.27 0.16 -8.13
CA TYR A 548 -3.50 -0.63 -6.91
C TYR A 548 -4.98 -0.64 -6.52
N GLY A 549 -5.70 0.46 -6.76
CA GLY A 549 -7.15 0.51 -6.65
C GLY A 549 -7.81 -0.46 -7.63
N ILE A 550 -7.34 -0.49 -8.89
CA ILE A 550 -7.83 -1.47 -9.88
C ILE A 550 -7.62 -2.91 -9.38
N LEU A 551 -6.47 -3.25 -8.81
CA LEU A 551 -6.26 -4.59 -8.25
C LEU A 551 -7.27 -4.91 -7.12
N GLN A 552 -7.55 -3.97 -6.21
CA GLN A 552 -8.55 -4.16 -5.15
C GLN A 552 -9.97 -4.29 -5.70
N ALA A 553 -10.33 -3.47 -6.69
CA ALA A 553 -11.61 -3.55 -7.37
C ALA A 553 -11.81 -4.93 -8.03
N ARG A 554 -10.77 -5.45 -8.72
CA ARG A 554 -10.77 -6.79 -9.33
C ARG A 554 -10.91 -7.89 -8.29
N ARG A 555 -10.22 -7.79 -7.16
CA ARG A 555 -10.36 -8.69 -6.00
C ARG A 555 -11.77 -8.71 -5.43
N ALA A 556 -12.46 -7.57 -5.48
CA ALA A 556 -13.85 -7.41 -5.06
C ALA A 556 -14.87 -7.83 -6.13
N TRP A 557 -14.44 -8.37 -7.28
CA TRP A 557 -15.31 -8.77 -8.39
C TRP A 557 -16.02 -7.57 -9.06
N LEU A 558 -15.45 -6.37 -8.98
CA LEU A 558 -16.03 -5.20 -9.61
C LEU A 558 -15.85 -5.23 -11.11
N THR A 559 -16.90 -4.78 -11.80
CA THR A 559 -16.93 -4.51 -13.24
C THR A 559 -16.94 -2.99 -13.46
N LYS A 560 -16.81 -2.53 -14.69
CA LYS A 560 -16.89 -1.10 -15.00
C LYS A 560 -18.26 -0.48 -14.65
N GLU A 561 -19.32 -1.27 -14.62
CA GLU A 561 -20.66 -0.82 -14.27
C GLU A 561 -20.80 -0.48 -12.77
N ASP A 562 -19.92 -1.03 -11.93
CA ASP A 562 -19.88 -0.76 -10.49
C ASP A 562 -19.16 0.54 -10.15
N VAL A 563 -18.39 1.10 -11.11
CA VAL A 563 -17.43 2.20 -10.88
C VAL A 563 -17.83 3.44 -11.66
N LEU A 564 -18.04 4.58 -10.96
CA LEU A 564 -18.56 5.80 -11.57
C LEU A 564 -17.54 6.51 -12.46
N ASN A 565 -16.26 6.49 -12.10
CA ASN A 565 -15.24 7.15 -12.93
C ASN A 565 -14.78 6.34 -14.16
N THR A 566 -15.55 5.34 -14.54
CA THR A 566 -15.54 4.75 -15.88
C THR A 566 -16.55 5.43 -16.83
N LEU A 567 -17.44 6.25 -16.29
CA LEU A 567 -18.51 6.90 -17.07
C LEU A 567 -17.96 8.05 -17.91
N PRO A 568 -18.59 8.33 -19.07
CA PRO A 568 -18.33 9.55 -19.82
C PRO A 568 -18.65 10.81 -19.00
N ILE A 569 -17.94 11.92 -19.26
CA ILE A 569 -17.96 13.18 -18.50
C ILE A 569 -19.36 13.61 -18.06
N ARG A 570 -20.32 13.69 -18.98
CA ARG A 570 -21.70 14.15 -18.65
C ARG A 570 -22.41 13.21 -17.68
N LYS A 571 -22.24 11.89 -17.87
CA LYS A 571 -22.85 10.91 -16.97
C LYS A 571 -22.20 10.94 -15.58
N PHE A 572 -20.89 11.09 -15.55
CA PHE A 572 -20.14 11.24 -14.30
C PHE A 572 -20.59 12.50 -13.53
N ALA A 573 -20.66 13.67 -14.20
CA ALA A 573 -21.11 14.92 -13.58
C ALA A 573 -22.54 14.79 -13.00
N ASN A 574 -23.44 14.12 -13.70
CA ASN A 574 -24.79 13.84 -13.20
C ASN A 574 -24.78 12.90 -12.00
N ALA A 575 -23.90 11.89 -12.03
CA ALA A 575 -23.77 10.94 -10.93
C ALA A 575 -23.28 11.61 -9.64
N MET A 576 -22.38 12.58 -9.74
CA MET A 576 -21.90 13.37 -8.58
C MET A 576 -23.00 14.24 -7.96
N LYS A 577 -24.10 14.46 -8.68
CA LYS A 577 -25.32 15.12 -8.19
C LYS A 577 -26.47 14.12 -7.98
N HIS A 578 -26.15 12.92 -7.51
CA HIS A 578 -27.08 11.84 -7.10
C HIS A 578 -27.97 11.27 -8.23
N ALA A 579 -27.64 11.52 -9.49
CA ALA A 579 -28.35 10.96 -10.65
C ALA A 579 -27.66 9.71 -11.19
N TRP A 580 -27.79 8.60 -10.46
CA TRP A 580 -27.30 7.28 -10.91
C TRP A 580 -28.37 6.62 -11.80
N ASN A 581 -28.16 6.63 -13.11
CA ASN A 581 -28.99 5.93 -14.08
C ASN A 581 -28.20 4.88 -14.84
#